data_89f0cf98d6e6d04e77f0d1c66fd92659
#
_entry.id   89f0cf98d6e6d04e77f0d1c66fd92659
#
_cell.length_a   1.000
_cell.length_b   1.000
_cell.length_c   1.000
_cell.angle_alpha   90.00
_cell.angle_beta   90.00
_cell.angle_gamma   90.00
#
_symmetry.space_group_name_H-M   'P 1'
#
loop_
_entity.id
_entity.type
_entity.pdbx_description
1 polymer ?
#
loop_
_entity_poly.entity_id
_entity_poly.type
_entity_poly.pdbx_seq_one_letter_code
_entity_poly.pdbx_strand_id
1 'polypeptide(L)'
;MAIYRFVVRFNRSDNPRALGLLKDAHALGFAELKLIQCQDLYFIEGDLSPEECMRLALNLLTDPVTQSAEWDELPGGRIDLVADVSMVEVALRPGVTDPVADEIVRAAHELGMAGIVRASSGFRYIIQGAVVETAVELARRLLANMVIQRWTIGEIEPSFPG
;
A
#
# COMPACT_ATOMS: atom_id res chain seq x y z
N MET A 1 15.46 -9.40 12.53
CA MET A 1 15.51 -8.44 11.41
C MET A 1 14.30 -7.53 11.44
N ALA A 2 14.50 -6.27 11.10
CA ALA A 2 13.41 -5.30 11.07
C ALA A 2 12.56 -5.46 9.81
N ILE A 3 11.29 -5.11 9.95
CA ILE A 3 10.37 -4.95 8.81
C ILE A 3 9.93 -3.50 8.77
N TYR A 4 10.03 -2.89 7.59
CA TYR A 4 9.65 -1.51 7.36
C TYR A 4 8.39 -1.49 6.48
N ARG A 5 7.45 -0.60 6.82
CA ARG A 5 6.31 -0.30 5.97
C ARG A 5 6.59 1.01 5.24
N PHE A 6 6.53 0.96 3.92
CA PHE A 6 6.59 2.14 3.06
C PHE A 6 5.23 2.38 2.44
N VAL A 7 4.75 3.60 2.51
CA VAL A 7 3.51 4.01 1.87
C VAL A 7 3.84 5.10 0.86
N VAL A 8 3.52 4.85 -0.41
CA VAL A 8 3.80 5.75 -1.52
C VAL A 8 2.48 6.34 -2.00
N ARG A 9 2.41 7.66 -2.05
CA ARG A 9 1.22 8.38 -2.47
C ARG A 9 1.53 9.33 -3.60
N PHE A 10 0.54 9.59 -4.44
CA PHE A 10 0.63 10.65 -5.43
C PHE A 10 0.49 12.00 -4.72
N ASN A 11 1.25 13.00 -5.20
CA ASN A 11 1.20 14.36 -4.68
C ASN A 11 -0.12 15.06 -5.04
N ARG A 12 -0.87 14.52 -6.01
CA ARG A 12 -2.20 14.98 -6.43
C ARG A 12 -3.22 13.88 -6.24
N SER A 13 -4.44 14.26 -5.88
CA SER A 13 -5.53 13.31 -5.62
C SER A 13 -6.32 12.91 -6.87
N ASP A 14 -6.03 13.48 -8.02
CA ASP A 14 -6.77 13.32 -9.27
C ASP A 14 -6.12 12.31 -10.22
N ASN A 15 -5.36 11.33 -9.71
CA ASN A 15 -4.77 10.32 -10.57
C ASN A 15 -5.85 9.43 -11.19
N PRO A 16 -5.63 8.93 -12.44
CA PRO A 16 -6.65 8.19 -13.19
C PRO A 16 -7.16 6.93 -12.50
N ARG A 17 -6.30 6.22 -11.77
CA ARG A 17 -6.68 4.99 -11.08
C ARG A 17 -7.68 5.29 -9.95
N ALA A 18 -7.40 6.31 -9.15
CA ALA A 18 -8.28 6.71 -8.06
C ALA A 18 -9.64 7.19 -8.58
N LEU A 19 -9.62 8.01 -9.62
CA LEU A 19 -10.85 8.49 -10.26
C LEU A 19 -11.66 7.35 -10.85
N GLY A 20 -11.00 6.37 -11.49
CA GLY A 20 -11.65 5.19 -12.05
C GLY A 20 -12.31 4.34 -10.98
N LEU A 21 -11.65 4.13 -9.84
CA LEU A 21 -12.21 3.37 -8.73
C LEU A 21 -13.44 4.06 -8.13
N LEU A 22 -13.40 5.37 -7.99
CA LEU A 22 -14.55 6.12 -7.48
C LEU A 22 -15.74 6.00 -8.43
N LYS A 23 -15.50 6.11 -9.73
CA LYS A 23 -16.53 5.93 -10.76
C LYS A 23 -17.13 4.53 -10.68
N ASP A 24 -16.28 3.50 -10.59
CA ASP A 24 -16.74 2.11 -10.48
C ASP A 24 -17.54 1.89 -9.19
N ALA A 25 -17.09 2.46 -8.09
CA ALA A 25 -17.81 2.38 -6.81
C ALA A 25 -19.21 3.01 -6.92
N HIS A 26 -19.32 4.19 -7.52
CA HIS A 26 -20.61 4.83 -7.75
C HIS A 26 -21.52 3.95 -8.63
N ALA A 27 -20.96 3.35 -9.66
CA ALA A 27 -21.71 2.45 -10.56
C ALA A 27 -22.22 1.19 -9.83
N LEU A 28 -21.52 0.75 -8.79
CA LEU A 28 -21.96 -0.38 -7.96
C LEU A 28 -22.99 0.01 -6.89
N GLY A 29 -23.36 1.28 -6.80
CA GLY A 29 -24.36 1.76 -5.86
C GLY A 29 -23.82 2.46 -4.61
N PHE A 30 -22.50 2.67 -4.51
CA PHE A 30 -21.88 3.39 -3.40
C PHE A 30 -21.89 4.90 -3.67
N ALA A 31 -23.07 5.48 -3.83
CA ALA A 31 -23.22 6.88 -4.26
C ALA A 31 -22.75 7.90 -3.23
N GLU A 32 -22.68 7.52 -1.96
CA GLU A 32 -22.26 8.39 -0.85
C GLU A 32 -20.75 8.64 -0.81
N LEU A 33 -19.95 7.85 -1.52
CA LEU A 33 -18.50 7.98 -1.51
C LEU A 33 -18.08 9.29 -2.19
N LYS A 34 -17.20 10.03 -1.53
CA LYS A 34 -16.72 11.32 -2.01
C LYS A 34 -15.37 11.24 -2.68
N LEU A 35 -14.48 10.38 -2.17
CA LEU A 35 -13.11 10.29 -2.64
C LEU A 35 -12.53 8.92 -2.31
N ILE A 36 -11.76 8.37 -3.25
CA ILE A 36 -10.88 7.22 -3.00
C ILE A 36 -9.48 7.64 -3.37
N GLN A 37 -8.53 7.49 -2.43
CA GLN A 37 -7.11 7.65 -2.70
C GLN A 37 -6.48 6.27 -2.79
N CYS A 38 -5.64 6.07 -3.82
CA CYS A 38 -4.86 4.85 -4.01
C CYS A 38 -3.42 5.14 -3.67
N GLN A 39 -2.87 4.34 -2.76
CA GLN A 39 -1.47 4.45 -2.35
C GLN A 39 -0.83 3.08 -2.51
N ASP A 40 0.45 3.06 -2.88
CA ASP A 40 1.20 1.82 -2.94
C ASP A 40 1.77 1.50 -1.57
N LEU A 41 1.77 0.21 -1.23
CA LEU A 41 2.22 -0.29 0.06
C LEU A 41 3.34 -1.29 -0.19
N TYR A 42 4.47 -1.11 0.51
CA TYR A 42 5.59 -2.04 0.43
C TYR A 42 6.05 -2.41 1.82
N PHE A 43 6.31 -3.71 2.02
CA PHE A 43 6.98 -4.21 3.21
C PHE A 43 8.37 -4.67 2.84
N ILE A 44 9.37 -4.19 3.56
CA ILE A 44 10.77 -4.52 3.32
C ILE A 44 11.35 -5.10 4.61
N GLU A 45 11.85 -6.32 4.55
CA GLU A 45 12.54 -6.95 5.67
C GLU A 45 14.05 -6.92 5.45
N GLY A 46 14.78 -6.46 6.43
CA GLY A 46 16.23 -6.42 6.37
C GLY A 46 16.84 -5.52 7.43
N ASP A 47 18.15 -5.42 7.37
CA ASP A 47 18.93 -4.48 8.18
C ASP A 47 19.25 -3.26 7.35
N LEU A 48 18.54 -2.16 7.59
CA LEU A 48 18.65 -0.93 6.82
C LEU A 48 18.99 0.25 7.72
N SER A 49 19.94 1.07 7.27
CA SER A 49 20.18 2.37 7.88
C SER A 49 19.09 3.37 7.48
N PRO A 50 18.91 4.48 8.23
CA PRO A 50 18.00 5.54 7.82
C PRO A 50 18.29 6.07 6.42
N GLU A 51 19.56 6.18 6.04
CA GLU A 51 19.97 6.62 4.70
C GLU A 51 19.56 5.63 3.63
N GLU A 52 19.65 4.32 3.92
CA GLU A 52 19.21 3.29 2.98
C GLU A 52 17.69 3.30 2.80
N CYS A 53 16.94 3.51 3.88
CA CYS A 53 15.49 3.69 3.78
C CYS A 53 15.13 4.88 2.89
N MET A 54 15.83 6.00 3.05
CA MET A 54 15.63 7.17 2.20
C MET A 54 15.98 6.90 0.74
N ARG A 55 17.07 6.18 0.49
CA ARG A 55 17.46 5.80 -0.88
C ARG A 55 16.42 4.89 -1.53
N LEU A 56 15.88 3.92 -0.79
CA LEU A 56 14.77 3.11 -1.29
C LEU A 56 13.58 3.97 -1.67
N ALA A 57 13.16 4.84 -0.78
CA ALA A 57 12.01 5.70 -1.01
C ALA A 57 12.19 6.59 -2.24
N LEU A 58 13.34 7.25 -2.36
CA LEU A 58 13.57 8.23 -3.43
C LEU A 58 13.98 7.61 -4.76
N ASN A 59 14.71 6.49 -4.75
CA ASN A 59 15.32 5.96 -5.97
C ASN A 59 14.62 4.74 -6.54
N LEU A 60 13.88 3.97 -5.73
CA LEU A 60 13.24 2.74 -6.18
C LEU A 60 11.73 2.76 -6.07
N LEU A 61 11.18 3.29 -4.99
CA LEU A 61 9.76 3.14 -4.69
C LEU A 61 8.91 4.28 -5.20
N THR A 62 9.48 5.43 -5.49
CA THR A 62 8.73 6.60 -5.94
C THR A 62 9.22 7.14 -7.26
N ASP A 63 8.30 7.79 -7.99
CA ASP A 63 8.64 8.82 -8.96
C ASP A 63 8.77 10.12 -8.17
N PRO A 64 9.99 10.70 -8.02
CA PRO A 64 10.19 11.85 -7.14
C PRO A 64 9.48 13.12 -7.59
N VAL A 65 9.03 13.18 -8.84
CA VAL A 65 8.28 14.33 -9.38
C VAL A 65 6.82 14.27 -8.95
N THR A 66 6.21 13.09 -9.00
CA THR A 66 4.75 12.93 -8.84
C THR A 66 4.35 12.24 -7.55
N GLN A 67 5.29 11.63 -6.85
CA GLN A 67 5.01 10.81 -5.67
C GLN A 67 5.88 11.21 -4.49
N SER A 68 5.41 10.85 -3.30
CA SER A 68 6.18 10.94 -2.05
C SER A 68 5.94 9.68 -1.23
N ALA A 69 6.89 9.36 -0.35
CA ALA A 69 6.82 8.19 0.50
C ALA A 69 6.98 8.56 1.97
N GLU A 70 6.29 7.80 2.80
CA GLU A 70 6.50 7.76 4.24
C GLU A 70 6.85 6.33 4.62
N TRP A 71 7.65 6.14 5.66
CA TRP A 71 7.99 4.81 6.14
C TRP A 71 8.25 4.82 7.63
N ASP A 72 8.03 3.67 8.24
CA ASP A 72 8.39 3.41 9.63
C ASP A 72 8.74 1.94 9.83
N GLU A 73 9.52 1.69 10.87
CA GLU A 73 9.82 0.33 11.30
C GLU A 73 8.64 -0.21 12.09
N LEU A 74 8.28 -1.47 11.86
CA LEU A 74 7.17 -2.10 12.55
C LEU A 74 7.60 -2.64 13.93
N PRO A 75 6.72 -2.59 14.94
CA PRO A 75 5.39 -2.01 14.91
C PRO A 75 5.46 -0.48 14.81
N GLY A 76 4.76 0.08 13.85
CA GLY A 76 4.73 1.51 13.63
C GLY A 76 3.84 2.26 14.62
N GLY A 77 3.76 3.57 14.41
CA GLY A 77 2.83 4.41 15.15
C GLY A 77 1.38 4.14 14.76
N ARG A 78 0.48 4.55 15.62
CA ARG A 78 -0.96 4.44 15.34
C ARG A 78 -1.38 5.49 14.31
N ILE A 79 -2.22 5.07 13.36
CA ILE A 79 -2.85 5.98 12.41
C ILE A 79 -4.20 6.40 12.97
N ASP A 80 -4.38 7.71 13.13
CA ASP A 80 -5.66 8.29 13.51
C ASP A 80 -6.36 8.84 12.27
N LEU A 81 -7.51 8.26 11.95
CA LEU A 81 -8.33 8.73 10.83
C LEU A 81 -9.40 9.69 11.35
N VAL A 82 -9.69 10.73 10.56
CA VAL A 82 -10.81 11.62 10.85
C VAL A 82 -12.14 10.89 10.65
N ALA A 83 -13.21 11.43 11.22
CA ALA A 83 -14.54 10.88 11.04
C ALA A 83 -14.91 10.83 9.54
N ASP A 84 -15.69 9.85 9.15
CA ASP A 84 -16.15 9.66 7.77
C ASP A 84 -15.03 9.22 6.79
N VAL A 85 -13.88 8.82 7.32
CA VAL A 85 -12.77 8.28 6.53
C VAL A 85 -12.45 6.87 6.99
N SER A 86 -12.36 5.95 6.04
CA SER A 86 -11.94 4.56 6.27
C SER A 86 -10.67 4.26 5.50
N MET A 87 -9.87 3.34 6.01
CA MET A 87 -8.66 2.87 5.36
C MET A 87 -8.76 1.37 5.17
N VAL A 88 -8.45 0.92 3.95
CA VAL A 88 -8.38 -0.51 3.62
C VAL A 88 -6.99 -0.79 3.09
N GLU A 89 -6.33 -1.81 3.63
CA GLU A 89 -5.09 -2.31 3.06
C GLU A 89 -5.29 -3.68 2.44
N VAL A 90 -4.67 -3.87 1.28
CA VAL A 90 -4.79 -5.08 0.45
C VAL A 90 -3.39 -5.58 0.16
N ALA A 91 -3.18 -6.87 0.34
CA ALA A 91 -1.91 -7.53 0.07
C ALA A 91 -2.14 -8.89 -0.58
N LEU A 92 -1.12 -9.45 -1.21
CA LEU A 92 -1.19 -10.80 -1.73
C LEU A 92 -1.29 -11.82 -0.60
N ARG A 93 -2.00 -12.91 -0.85
CA ARG A 93 -2.03 -14.04 0.08
C ARG A 93 -0.64 -14.66 0.20
N PRO A 94 -0.28 -15.23 1.35
CA PRO A 94 0.99 -15.94 1.50
C PRO A 94 1.19 -16.98 0.40
N GLY A 95 2.40 -17.06 -0.16
CA GLY A 95 2.74 -18.01 -1.22
C GLY A 95 2.40 -17.58 -2.63
N VAL A 96 1.67 -16.47 -2.80
CA VAL A 96 1.41 -15.90 -4.13
C VAL A 96 2.66 -15.15 -4.60
N THR A 97 3.07 -15.37 -5.85
CA THR A 97 4.22 -14.70 -6.45
C THR A 97 4.01 -13.19 -6.50
N ASP A 98 5.05 -12.44 -6.12
CA ASP A 98 5.03 -10.98 -6.11
C ASP A 98 6.18 -10.43 -6.97
N PRO A 99 5.97 -10.26 -8.29
CA PRO A 99 7.03 -9.80 -9.20
C PRO A 99 7.53 -8.39 -8.86
N VAL A 100 6.68 -7.52 -8.35
CA VAL A 100 7.08 -6.17 -7.93
C VAL A 100 8.10 -6.26 -6.78
N ALA A 101 7.80 -7.08 -5.79
CA ALA A 101 8.70 -7.28 -4.65
C ALA A 101 10.04 -7.90 -5.06
N ASP A 102 10.02 -8.89 -5.94
CA ASP A 102 11.25 -9.52 -6.46
C ASP A 102 12.13 -8.48 -7.16
N GLU A 103 11.53 -7.61 -7.96
CA GLU A 103 12.25 -6.56 -8.67
C GLU A 103 12.85 -5.52 -7.71
N ILE A 104 12.14 -5.17 -6.65
CA ILE A 104 12.63 -4.25 -5.62
C ILE A 104 13.88 -4.83 -4.95
N VAL A 105 13.84 -6.09 -4.53
CA VAL A 105 14.99 -6.75 -3.89
C VAL A 105 16.18 -6.78 -4.84
N ARG A 106 15.97 -7.17 -6.08
CA ARG A 106 17.02 -7.24 -7.09
C ARG A 106 17.66 -5.86 -7.33
N ALA A 107 16.84 -4.85 -7.56
CA ALA A 107 17.33 -3.50 -7.83
C ALA A 107 18.06 -2.90 -6.62
N ALA A 108 17.55 -3.16 -5.42
CA ALA A 108 18.21 -2.69 -4.20
C ALA A 108 19.58 -3.33 -4.01
N HIS A 109 19.72 -4.63 -4.26
CA HIS A 109 21.00 -5.30 -4.21
C HIS A 109 21.98 -4.73 -5.24
N GLU A 110 21.52 -4.43 -6.45
CA GLU A 110 22.35 -3.78 -7.48
C GLU A 110 22.83 -2.39 -7.06
N LEU A 111 22.04 -1.69 -6.25
CA LEU A 111 22.45 -0.39 -5.69
C LEU A 111 23.31 -0.49 -4.43
N GLY A 112 23.70 -1.70 -4.05
CA GLY A 112 24.59 -1.94 -2.92
C GLY A 112 23.87 -2.08 -1.57
N MET A 113 22.55 -2.15 -1.55
CA MET A 113 21.79 -2.35 -0.32
C MET A 113 21.61 -3.85 -0.03
N ALA A 114 22.72 -4.49 0.36
CA ALA A 114 22.76 -5.93 0.58
C ALA A 114 21.98 -6.40 1.81
N GLY A 115 21.61 -5.50 2.71
CA GLY A 115 20.89 -5.84 3.93
C GLY A 115 19.42 -6.21 3.72
N ILE A 116 18.86 -5.98 2.54
CA ILE A 116 17.48 -6.35 2.23
C ILE A 116 17.38 -7.84 1.98
N VAL A 117 16.48 -8.51 2.71
CA VAL A 117 16.29 -9.96 2.61
C VAL A 117 15.09 -10.30 1.75
N ARG A 118 13.96 -9.64 1.97
CA ARG A 118 12.74 -9.90 1.21
C ARG A 118 11.81 -8.69 1.23
N ALA A 119 10.87 -8.68 0.30
CA ALA A 119 9.88 -7.63 0.18
C ALA A 119 8.51 -8.20 -0.16
N SER A 120 7.48 -7.42 0.06
CA SER A 120 6.14 -7.68 -0.47
C SER A 120 5.48 -6.37 -0.83
N SER A 121 4.50 -6.42 -1.73
CA SER A 121 3.78 -5.24 -2.19
C SER A 121 2.28 -5.36 -1.95
N GLY A 122 1.62 -4.23 -1.89
CA GLY A 122 0.19 -4.16 -1.71
C GLY A 122 -0.32 -2.76 -2.02
N PHE A 123 -1.51 -2.48 -1.52
CA PHE A 123 -2.16 -1.20 -1.73
C PHE A 123 -2.82 -0.72 -0.45
N ARG A 124 -2.83 0.60 -0.29
CA ARG A 124 -3.62 1.26 0.74
C ARG A 124 -4.64 2.16 0.06
N TYR A 125 -5.89 2.01 0.47
CA TYR A 125 -6.98 2.85 -0.01
C TYR A 125 -7.50 3.70 1.13
N ILE A 126 -7.58 5.00 0.90
CA ILE A 126 -8.20 5.96 1.84
C ILE A 126 -9.53 6.36 1.22
N ILE A 127 -10.61 6.12 1.95
CA ILE A 127 -11.97 6.25 1.43
C ILE A 127 -12.72 7.27 2.26
N GLN A 128 -13.13 8.37 1.64
CA GLN A 128 -13.93 9.40 2.28
C GLN A 128 -15.41 9.21 1.95
N GLY A 129 -16.27 9.31 2.96
CA GLY A 129 -17.69 9.10 2.84
C GLY A 129 -18.11 7.66 3.07
N ALA A 130 -17.26 6.85 3.71
CA ALA A 130 -17.55 5.45 4.00
C ALA A 130 -17.51 5.18 5.50
N VAL A 131 -18.58 4.56 6.01
CA VAL A 131 -18.54 3.88 7.29
C VAL A 131 -17.86 2.52 7.13
N VAL A 132 -17.52 1.87 8.25
CA VAL A 132 -16.80 0.59 8.21
C VAL A 132 -17.52 -0.46 7.38
N GLU A 133 -18.83 -0.57 7.50
CA GLU A 133 -19.63 -1.54 6.75
C GLU A 133 -19.53 -1.32 5.24
N THR A 134 -19.58 -0.07 4.81
CA THR A 134 -19.39 0.29 3.40
C THR A 134 -17.99 -0.06 2.92
N ALA A 135 -16.98 0.23 3.73
CA ALA A 135 -15.59 -0.09 3.40
C ALA A 135 -15.39 -1.60 3.24
N VAL A 136 -16.00 -2.42 4.09
CA VAL A 136 -15.97 -3.89 3.99
C VAL A 136 -16.56 -4.35 2.66
N GLU A 137 -17.75 -3.85 2.32
CA GLU A 137 -18.39 -4.23 1.05
C GLU A 137 -17.57 -3.78 -0.16
N LEU A 138 -16.99 -2.59 -0.09
CA LEU A 138 -16.15 -2.06 -1.17
C LEU A 138 -14.90 -2.93 -1.36
N ALA A 139 -14.25 -3.33 -0.27
CA ALA A 139 -13.08 -4.19 -0.32
C ALA A 139 -13.38 -5.52 -1.00
N ARG A 140 -14.49 -6.14 -0.62
CA ARG A 140 -14.91 -7.44 -1.16
C ARG A 140 -15.32 -7.39 -2.63
N ARG A 141 -15.98 -6.31 -3.04
CA ARG A 141 -16.60 -6.21 -4.37
C ARG A 141 -15.73 -5.51 -5.40
N LEU A 142 -14.79 -4.66 -4.98
CA LEU A 142 -14.05 -3.82 -5.91
C LEU A 142 -12.54 -3.77 -5.64
N LEU A 143 -12.10 -3.60 -4.38
CA LEU A 143 -10.72 -3.26 -4.10
C LEU A 143 -9.78 -4.48 -4.10
N ALA A 144 -10.27 -5.65 -3.74
CA ALA A 144 -9.44 -6.85 -3.62
C ALA A 144 -9.90 -7.98 -4.54
N ASN A 145 -8.95 -8.69 -5.14
CA ASN A 145 -9.20 -9.96 -5.80
C ASN A 145 -9.07 -11.06 -4.76
N MET A 146 -10.20 -11.58 -4.28
CA MET A 146 -10.25 -12.52 -3.16
C MET A 146 -9.56 -13.85 -3.41
N VAL A 147 -9.28 -14.19 -4.67
CA VAL A 147 -8.56 -15.41 -5.03
C VAL A 147 -7.09 -15.32 -4.64
N ILE A 148 -6.43 -14.20 -4.91
CA ILE A 148 -5.01 -14.00 -4.71
C ILE A 148 -4.65 -12.99 -3.64
N GLN A 149 -5.62 -12.20 -3.17
CA GLN A 149 -5.37 -11.13 -2.21
C GLN A 149 -6.17 -11.33 -0.93
N ARG A 150 -5.66 -10.73 0.13
CA ARG A 150 -6.33 -10.56 1.42
C ARG A 150 -6.41 -9.07 1.71
N TRP A 151 -7.32 -8.68 2.58
CA TRP A 151 -7.52 -7.28 2.94
C TRP A 151 -7.91 -7.15 4.40
N THR A 152 -7.74 -5.96 4.92
CA THR A 152 -8.21 -5.61 6.27
C THR A 152 -8.62 -4.15 6.31
N ILE A 153 -9.51 -3.84 7.22
CA ILE A 153 -9.79 -2.45 7.59
C ILE A 153 -8.66 -2.00 8.52
N GLY A 154 -7.97 -0.92 8.13
CA GLY A 154 -6.78 -0.47 8.83
C GLY A 154 -5.51 -1.13 8.28
N GLU A 155 -4.47 -1.19 9.12
CA GLU A 155 -3.16 -1.68 8.70
C GLU A 155 -3.11 -3.21 8.65
N ILE A 156 -2.61 -3.74 7.53
CA ILE A 156 -2.49 -5.17 7.31
C ILE A 156 -1.15 -5.68 7.84
N GLU A 157 -1.17 -6.87 8.43
CA GLU A 157 0.06 -7.54 8.83
C GLU A 157 0.87 -7.96 7.60
N PRO A 158 2.19 -7.73 7.59
CA PRO A 158 2.99 -8.14 6.44
C PRO A 158 3.04 -9.65 6.28
N SER A 159 3.04 -10.09 5.01
CA SER A 159 3.36 -11.47 4.63
C SER A 159 4.24 -11.41 3.40
N PHE A 160 5.07 -12.42 3.22
CA PHE A 160 6.04 -12.44 2.14
C PHE A 160 5.79 -13.63 1.23
N PRO A 161 6.20 -13.53 -0.07
CA PRO A 161 6.12 -14.66 -0.99
C PRO A 161 6.87 -15.87 -0.45
N GLY A 162 6.30 -17.02 -0.68
CA GLY A 162 6.89 -18.29 -0.22
C GLY A 162 8.12 -18.72 -0.99
#